data_ca301f27681060f542d87d5e99666f25
#
_entry.id   ca301f27681060f542d87d5e99666f25
#
_cell.length_a   1.000
_cell.length_b   1.000
_cell.length_c   1.000
_cell.angle_alpha   90.00
_cell.angle_beta   90.00
_cell.angle_gamma   90.00
#
_symmetry.space_group_name_H-M   'P 1'
#
loop_
_entity.id
_entity.type
_entity.pdbx_description
1 polymer ?
#
loop_
_entity_poly.entity_id
_entity_poly.type
_entity_poly.pdbx_seq_one_letter_code
_entity_poly.pdbx_strand_id
1 'polypeptide(L)'
;RKEGAMFTEERQSAIEKCLRENGKVKVKELSEMFQVTEDCIRKDLKILENAGKLKRTYGGAILSQDYPLKRDVVDRRQFNLDKKRTIAAKAFKLIKNNETIFLDISTTNIELAKLLATSNMRVVVVSNMIDILQILATNPSITAIGTGGTMYQTVNGFMGAATIEVIKQYSFDRAFIGSCGVDMTDCAITTLGVEDGLTKKAAVHSSRHKYVVMERDKFYFNDSYKYAYFDDISGIVTDEFPDDTIVSTLERAGVKLF
;
A
#
# COMPACT_ATOMS: atom_id res chain seq x y z
N ARG A 1 -6.37 -27.86 -33.48
CA ARG A 1 -6.01 -26.44 -33.25
C ARG A 1 -5.18 -26.41 -31.98
N LYS A 2 -3.89 -26.08 -32.09
CA LYS A 2 -3.05 -25.82 -30.91
C LYS A 2 -3.59 -24.50 -30.33
N GLU A 3 -4.26 -24.53 -29.20
CA GLU A 3 -4.51 -23.36 -28.36
C GLU A 3 -3.17 -22.76 -28.00
N GLY A 4 -3.00 -21.47 -28.22
CA GLY A 4 -1.73 -20.77 -28.10
C GLY A 4 -1.14 -20.90 -26.71
N ALA A 5 0.13 -21.21 -26.63
CA ALA A 5 0.87 -21.26 -25.37
C ALA A 5 0.75 -19.90 -24.68
N MET A 6 0.29 -19.90 -23.44
CA MET A 6 0.17 -18.71 -22.59
C MET A 6 1.49 -17.97 -22.52
N PHE A 7 1.48 -16.66 -22.74
CA PHE A 7 2.72 -15.86 -22.66
C PHE A 7 3.33 -15.93 -21.27
N THR A 8 4.66 -15.81 -21.21
CA THR A 8 5.41 -15.95 -19.94
C THR A 8 4.92 -14.97 -18.88
N GLU A 9 4.66 -13.73 -19.25
CA GLU A 9 4.18 -12.70 -18.33
C GLU A 9 2.77 -12.98 -17.81
N GLU A 10 1.87 -13.46 -18.67
CA GLU A 10 0.52 -13.88 -18.29
C GLU A 10 0.57 -15.07 -17.33
N ARG A 11 1.44 -16.04 -17.61
CA ARG A 11 1.62 -17.21 -16.75
C ARG A 11 2.19 -16.84 -15.39
N GLN A 12 3.19 -15.95 -15.35
CA GLN A 12 3.75 -15.44 -14.11
C GLN A 12 2.70 -14.69 -13.28
N SER A 13 1.87 -13.86 -13.91
CA SER A 13 0.75 -13.18 -13.24
C SER A 13 -0.27 -14.17 -12.68
N ALA A 14 -0.58 -15.24 -13.43
CA ALA A 14 -1.48 -16.30 -12.96
C ALA A 14 -0.87 -17.11 -11.81
N ILE A 15 0.44 -17.38 -11.82
CA ILE A 15 1.16 -18.03 -10.71
C ILE A 15 1.08 -17.16 -9.45
N GLU A 16 1.31 -15.85 -9.58
CA GLU A 16 1.17 -14.91 -8.46
C GLU A 16 -0.25 -14.90 -7.89
N LYS A 17 -1.26 -14.96 -8.76
CA LYS A 17 -2.67 -15.05 -8.33
C LYS A 17 -2.92 -16.34 -7.54
N CYS A 18 -2.55 -17.50 -8.08
CA CYS A 18 -2.68 -18.79 -7.39
C CYS A 18 -1.96 -18.78 -6.03
N LEU A 19 -0.79 -18.17 -5.97
CA LEU A 19 0.00 -18.10 -4.75
C LEU A 19 -0.66 -17.19 -3.70
N ARG A 20 -1.28 -16.09 -4.12
CA ARG A 20 -2.06 -15.20 -3.24
C ARG A 20 -3.28 -15.88 -2.65
N GLU A 21 -4.04 -16.60 -3.51
CA GLU A 21 -5.27 -17.28 -3.09
C GLU A 21 -5.01 -18.46 -2.15
N ASN A 22 -3.91 -19.20 -2.36
CA ASN A 22 -3.65 -20.46 -1.67
C ASN A 22 -2.48 -20.40 -0.66
N GLY A 23 -1.73 -19.29 -0.60
CA GLY A 23 -0.54 -19.11 0.24
C GLY A 23 0.68 -19.94 -0.19
N LYS A 24 0.47 -20.99 -0.98
CA LYS A 24 1.49 -21.90 -1.54
C LYS A 24 1.05 -22.47 -2.87
N VAL A 25 2.03 -22.81 -3.71
CA VAL A 25 1.81 -23.49 -4.99
C VAL A 25 2.82 -24.62 -5.16
N LYS A 26 2.44 -25.68 -5.91
CA LYS A 26 3.34 -26.77 -6.25
C LYS A 26 3.67 -26.73 -7.74
N VAL A 27 4.94 -27.00 -8.07
CA VAL A 27 5.44 -27.02 -9.45
C VAL A 27 4.62 -27.96 -10.32
N LYS A 28 4.30 -29.17 -9.83
CA LYS A 28 3.53 -30.17 -10.56
C LYS A 28 2.12 -29.66 -10.86
N GLU A 29 1.40 -29.12 -9.88
CA GLU A 29 0.04 -28.59 -10.04
C GLU A 29 0.00 -27.43 -11.06
N LEU A 30 0.98 -26.52 -10.99
CA LEU A 30 1.10 -25.41 -11.95
C LEU A 30 1.44 -25.91 -13.37
N SER A 31 2.31 -26.94 -13.50
CA SER A 31 2.66 -27.48 -14.80
C SER A 31 1.47 -28.12 -15.50
N GLU A 32 0.64 -28.83 -14.75
CA GLU A 32 -0.62 -29.42 -15.23
C GLU A 32 -1.64 -28.33 -15.59
N MET A 33 -1.83 -27.32 -14.72
CA MET A 33 -2.75 -26.21 -14.91
C MET A 33 -2.45 -25.40 -16.16
N PHE A 34 -1.18 -25.06 -16.39
CA PHE A 34 -0.74 -24.22 -17.53
C PHE A 34 -0.30 -25.03 -18.75
N GLN A 35 -0.35 -26.36 -18.70
CA GLN A 35 0.08 -27.28 -19.78
C GLN A 35 1.50 -26.99 -20.27
N VAL A 36 2.42 -26.72 -19.34
CA VAL A 36 3.84 -26.51 -19.60
C VAL A 36 4.69 -27.47 -18.78
N THR A 37 5.97 -27.62 -19.11
CA THR A 37 6.87 -28.51 -18.37
C THR A 37 7.15 -27.96 -16.96
N GLU A 38 7.44 -28.82 -16.01
CA GLU A 38 7.88 -28.43 -14.67
C GLU A 38 9.10 -27.50 -14.68
N ASP A 39 10.02 -27.70 -15.63
CA ASP A 39 11.19 -26.84 -15.78
C ASP A 39 10.83 -25.40 -16.24
N CYS A 40 9.78 -25.28 -17.03
CA CYS A 40 9.23 -23.97 -17.38
C CYS A 40 8.70 -23.27 -16.12
N ILE A 41 7.92 -23.96 -15.29
CA ILE A 41 7.43 -23.43 -14.01
C ILE A 41 8.58 -23.08 -13.07
N ARG A 42 9.61 -23.95 -12.95
CA ARG A 42 10.78 -23.65 -12.10
C ARG A 42 11.51 -22.38 -12.54
N LYS A 43 11.59 -22.11 -13.86
CA LYS A 43 12.16 -20.85 -14.39
C LYS A 43 11.29 -19.65 -14.02
N ASP A 44 9.97 -19.76 -14.19
CA ASP A 44 9.05 -18.69 -13.81
C ASP A 44 9.11 -18.39 -12.30
N LEU A 45 9.10 -19.43 -11.46
CA LEU A 45 9.26 -19.27 -10.02
C LEU A 45 10.60 -18.63 -9.64
N LYS A 46 11.68 -18.94 -10.36
CA LYS A 46 13.00 -18.32 -10.16
C LYS A 46 12.98 -16.82 -10.51
N ILE A 47 12.31 -16.44 -11.59
CA ILE A 47 12.17 -15.03 -12.00
C ILE A 47 11.35 -14.28 -10.92
N LEU A 48 10.22 -14.85 -10.49
CA LEU A 48 9.38 -14.28 -9.45
C LEU A 48 10.07 -14.17 -8.09
N GLU A 49 10.90 -15.15 -7.73
CA GLU A 49 11.73 -15.10 -6.52
C GLU A 49 12.78 -14.00 -6.60
N ASN A 50 13.48 -13.86 -7.74
CA ASN A 50 14.43 -12.77 -7.95
C ASN A 50 13.78 -11.39 -7.93
N ALA A 51 12.50 -11.32 -8.33
CA ALA A 51 11.67 -10.12 -8.20
C ALA A 51 11.12 -9.92 -6.77
N GLY A 52 11.44 -10.80 -5.82
CA GLY A 52 11.01 -10.74 -4.42
C GLY A 52 9.53 -11.07 -4.19
N LYS A 53 8.85 -11.63 -5.19
CA LYS A 53 7.41 -11.89 -5.16
C LYS A 53 7.00 -13.16 -4.43
N LEU A 54 7.92 -14.10 -4.31
CA LEU A 54 7.71 -15.39 -3.66
C LEU A 54 9.02 -15.94 -3.10
N LYS A 55 8.93 -16.98 -2.29
CA LYS A 55 10.06 -17.79 -1.84
C LYS A 55 9.89 -19.22 -2.33
N ARG A 56 10.85 -19.73 -3.09
CA ARG A 56 10.81 -21.12 -3.55
C ARG A 56 11.05 -22.08 -2.40
N THR A 57 10.36 -23.18 -2.44
CA THR A 57 10.48 -24.32 -1.52
C THR A 57 10.75 -25.61 -2.31
N TYR A 58 11.02 -26.70 -1.62
CA TYR A 58 11.14 -28.00 -2.29
C TYR A 58 9.81 -28.35 -2.98
N GLY A 59 9.84 -28.42 -4.30
CA GLY A 59 8.68 -28.77 -5.14
C GLY A 59 7.63 -27.68 -5.38
N GLY A 60 7.90 -26.40 -4.97
CA GLY A 60 6.94 -25.32 -5.16
C GLY A 60 7.43 -23.95 -4.74
N ALA A 61 6.48 -23.12 -4.37
CA ALA A 61 6.75 -21.81 -3.79
C ALA A 61 5.69 -21.43 -2.74
N ILE A 62 6.07 -20.58 -1.82
CA ILE A 62 5.20 -19.93 -0.85
C ILE A 62 5.23 -18.42 -1.08
N LEU A 63 4.20 -17.73 -0.62
CA LEU A 63 4.19 -16.29 -0.63
C LEU A 63 5.40 -15.79 0.17
N SER A 64 6.17 -14.87 -0.40
CA SER A 64 7.23 -14.24 0.37
C SER A 64 6.58 -13.36 1.42
N GLN A 65 6.72 -13.68 2.69
CA GLN A 65 6.27 -12.81 3.79
C GLN A 65 7.01 -11.46 3.77
N ASP A 66 8.11 -11.40 3.02
CA ASP A 66 8.93 -10.20 2.84
C ASP A 66 8.51 -9.33 1.64
N TYR A 67 7.53 -9.78 0.85
CA TYR A 67 6.99 -9.04 -0.28
C TYR A 67 5.83 -8.15 0.19
N PRO A 68 5.85 -6.94 0.04
CA PRO A 68 6.67 -5.79 -0.33
C PRO A 68 7.33 -5.04 0.85
N LEU A 69 7.46 -5.67 2.03
CA LEU A 69 7.59 -5.01 3.33
C LEU A 69 9.04 -4.66 3.72
N LYS A 70 10.04 -5.36 3.16
CA LYS A 70 11.45 -5.19 3.56
C LYS A 70 12.29 -4.30 2.65
N ARG A 71 11.70 -3.66 1.65
CA ARG A 71 12.45 -2.75 0.81
C ARG A 71 12.53 -1.38 1.44
N ASP A 72 13.72 -0.80 1.48
CA ASP A 72 13.91 0.62 1.78
C ASP A 72 12.95 1.47 0.94
N VAL A 73 12.60 2.63 1.46
CA VAL A 73 11.72 3.57 0.75
C VAL A 73 12.21 3.85 -0.67
N VAL A 74 13.52 3.87 -0.89
CA VAL A 74 14.15 4.07 -2.21
C VAL A 74 13.72 2.99 -3.20
N ASP A 75 13.83 1.70 -2.80
CA ASP A 75 13.42 0.57 -3.64
C ASP A 75 11.92 0.56 -3.88
N ARG A 76 11.13 0.89 -2.85
CA ARG A 76 9.67 0.94 -2.94
C ARG A 76 9.15 2.06 -3.83
N ARG A 77 9.90 3.16 -4.03
CA ARG A 77 9.46 4.28 -4.89
C ARG A 77 9.20 3.86 -6.33
N GLN A 78 10.08 3.04 -6.90
CA GLN A 78 9.99 2.61 -8.29
C GLN A 78 9.11 1.36 -8.47
N PHE A 79 8.88 0.62 -7.39
CA PHE A 79 8.11 -0.61 -7.45
C PHE A 79 6.62 -0.30 -7.62
N ASN A 80 5.96 -0.92 -8.62
CA ASN A 80 4.53 -0.74 -8.94
C ASN A 80 4.13 0.75 -9.12
N LEU A 81 4.98 1.56 -9.75
CA LEU A 81 4.79 3.01 -9.85
C LEU A 81 3.45 3.38 -10.52
N ASP A 82 3.03 2.66 -11.57
CA ASP A 82 1.78 2.95 -12.26
C ASP A 82 0.55 2.66 -11.39
N LYS A 83 0.59 1.60 -10.57
CA LYS A 83 -0.45 1.33 -9.57
C LYS A 83 -0.56 2.49 -8.56
N LYS A 84 0.56 2.97 -8.04
CA LYS A 84 0.60 4.10 -7.10
C LYS A 84 0.10 5.40 -7.70
N ARG A 85 0.41 5.66 -8.97
CA ARG A 85 -0.13 6.81 -9.71
C ARG A 85 -1.64 6.72 -9.87
N THR A 86 -2.16 5.53 -10.16
CA THR A 86 -3.61 5.29 -10.24
C THR A 86 -4.28 5.56 -8.89
N ILE A 87 -3.73 5.05 -7.79
CA ILE A 87 -4.24 5.29 -6.43
C ILE A 87 -4.16 6.79 -6.10
N ALA A 88 -3.03 7.43 -6.37
CA ALA A 88 -2.85 8.86 -6.13
C ALA A 88 -3.85 9.72 -6.89
N ALA A 89 -4.13 9.39 -8.16
CA ALA A 89 -5.13 10.10 -8.97
C ALA A 89 -6.56 9.96 -8.41
N LYS A 90 -6.91 8.79 -7.88
CA LYS A 90 -8.19 8.56 -7.20
C LYS A 90 -8.25 9.33 -5.86
N ALA A 91 -7.18 9.27 -5.06
CA ALA A 91 -7.08 9.99 -3.78
C ALA A 91 -7.15 11.51 -3.97
N PHE A 92 -6.49 12.04 -5.00
CA PHE A 92 -6.51 13.47 -5.33
C PHE A 92 -7.94 14.01 -5.56
N LYS A 93 -8.81 13.22 -6.19
CA LYS A 93 -10.23 13.60 -6.41
C LYS A 93 -11.05 13.72 -5.13
N LEU A 94 -10.57 13.15 -4.03
CA LEU A 94 -11.24 13.24 -2.72
C LEU A 94 -10.89 14.52 -1.98
N ILE A 95 -9.80 15.22 -2.35
CA ILE A 95 -9.31 16.43 -1.67
C ILE A 95 -10.11 17.65 -2.15
N LYS A 96 -10.41 18.55 -1.24
CA LYS A 96 -11.10 19.81 -1.53
C LYS A 96 -10.21 21.01 -1.19
N ASN A 97 -10.47 22.14 -1.84
CA ASN A 97 -9.79 23.39 -1.50
C ASN A 97 -10.06 23.81 -0.05
N ASN A 98 -9.06 24.45 0.55
CA ASN A 98 -9.06 24.97 1.92
C ASN A 98 -9.15 23.89 3.01
N GLU A 99 -8.90 22.62 2.68
CA GLU A 99 -8.79 21.54 3.67
C GLU A 99 -7.39 21.52 4.31
N THR A 100 -7.34 21.06 5.56
CA THR A 100 -6.11 20.63 6.23
C THR A 100 -6.05 19.11 6.18
N ILE A 101 -5.05 18.58 5.47
CA ILE A 101 -4.91 17.15 5.23
C ILE A 101 -3.61 16.59 5.82
N PHE A 102 -3.64 15.32 6.16
CA PHE A 102 -2.45 14.58 6.58
C PHE A 102 -2.02 13.58 5.50
N LEU A 103 -0.76 13.63 5.11
CA LEU A 103 -0.13 12.64 4.23
C LEU A 103 0.91 11.85 5.02
N ASP A 104 0.60 10.59 5.27
CA ASP A 104 1.44 9.67 6.01
C ASP A 104 2.64 9.15 5.21
N ILE A 105 3.63 8.61 5.89
CA ILE A 105 4.78 7.90 5.28
C ILE A 105 4.28 6.79 4.35
N SER A 106 4.30 7.06 3.06
CA SER A 106 3.90 6.11 2.03
C SER A 106 4.46 6.52 0.67
N THR A 107 5.01 5.56 -0.09
CA THR A 107 5.44 5.83 -1.47
C THR A 107 4.27 6.14 -2.40
N THR A 108 3.05 5.74 -2.07
CA THR A 108 1.83 6.15 -2.77
C THR A 108 1.52 7.63 -2.52
N ASN A 109 1.70 8.10 -1.28
CA ASN A 109 1.53 9.51 -0.93
C ASN A 109 2.58 10.43 -1.56
N ILE A 110 3.75 9.92 -1.92
CA ILE A 110 4.71 10.65 -2.76
C ILE A 110 4.08 11.02 -4.10
N GLU A 111 3.39 10.06 -4.75
CA GLU A 111 2.71 10.33 -6.03
C GLU A 111 1.53 11.28 -5.85
N LEU A 112 0.80 11.20 -4.73
CA LEU A 112 -0.26 12.18 -4.40
C LEU A 112 0.32 13.59 -4.17
N ALA A 113 1.46 13.70 -3.48
CA ALA A 113 2.15 14.97 -3.28
C ALA A 113 2.60 15.60 -4.61
N LYS A 114 3.06 14.80 -5.58
CA LYS A 114 3.40 15.29 -6.93
C LYS A 114 2.19 15.88 -7.67
N LEU A 115 1.03 15.26 -7.56
CA LEU A 115 -0.21 15.78 -8.13
C LEU A 115 -0.62 17.11 -7.46
N LEU A 116 -0.53 17.17 -6.15
CA LEU A 116 -0.78 18.42 -5.40
C LEU A 116 0.19 19.52 -5.81
N ALA A 117 1.49 19.22 -5.88
CA ALA A 117 2.52 20.19 -6.22
C ALA A 117 2.33 20.83 -7.61
N THR A 118 1.71 20.13 -8.55
CA THR A 118 1.43 20.63 -9.91
C THR A 118 0.01 21.18 -10.06
N SER A 119 -0.80 21.17 -9.01
CA SER A 119 -2.19 21.62 -9.03
C SER A 119 -2.33 23.09 -8.62
N ASN A 120 -3.53 23.64 -8.87
CA ASN A 120 -3.93 24.96 -8.39
C ASN A 120 -4.68 24.90 -7.05
N MET A 121 -4.58 23.79 -6.34
CA MET A 121 -5.27 23.62 -5.05
C MET A 121 -4.62 24.45 -3.96
N ARG A 122 -5.44 24.95 -3.05
CA ARG A 122 -5.04 25.64 -1.83
C ARG A 122 -5.37 24.74 -0.66
N VAL A 123 -4.37 24.09 -0.09
CA VAL A 123 -4.54 23.17 1.04
C VAL A 123 -3.38 23.33 2.03
N VAL A 124 -3.65 23.00 3.27
CA VAL A 124 -2.60 22.80 4.27
C VAL A 124 -2.31 21.29 4.33
N VAL A 125 -1.06 20.93 4.09
CA VAL A 125 -0.61 19.53 4.14
C VAL A 125 0.34 19.34 5.31
N VAL A 126 -0.05 18.54 6.26
CA VAL A 126 0.84 18.07 7.33
C VAL A 126 1.38 16.69 6.94
N SER A 127 2.67 16.49 7.06
CA SER A 127 3.28 15.18 6.74
C SER A 127 4.43 14.87 7.69
N ASN A 128 4.60 13.58 7.94
CA ASN A 128 5.75 13.03 8.64
C ASN A 128 6.79 12.41 7.69
N MET A 129 6.69 12.67 6.37
CA MET A 129 7.63 12.18 5.36
C MET A 129 8.38 13.33 4.67
N ILE A 130 9.71 13.30 4.70
CA ILE A 130 10.56 14.37 4.15
C ILE A 130 10.36 14.52 2.63
N ASP A 131 10.24 13.44 1.90
CA ASP A 131 10.01 13.46 0.45
C ASP A 131 8.77 14.26 0.06
N ILE A 132 7.68 14.08 0.80
CA ILE A 132 6.42 14.78 0.58
C ILE A 132 6.61 16.27 0.81
N LEU A 133 7.27 16.66 1.90
CA LEU A 133 7.54 18.06 2.22
C LEU A 133 8.40 18.74 1.15
N GLN A 134 9.44 18.07 0.67
CA GLN A 134 10.32 18.59 -0.39
C GLN A 134 9.56 18.81 -1.70
N ILE A 135 8.69 17.87 -2.08
CA ILE A 135 7.87 17.98 -3.29
C ILE A 135 6.90 19.17 -3.16
N LEU A 136 6.19 19.27 -2.04
CA LEU A 136 5.19 20.31 -1.83
C LEU A 136 5.79 21.71 -1.69
N ALA A 137 7.03 21.82 -1.23
CA ALA A 137 7.75 23.11 -1.13
C ALA A 137 7.91 23.83 -2.49
N THR A 138 7.69 23.13 -3.60
CA THR A 138 7.75 23.72 -4.95
C THR A 138 6.47 24.50 -5.34
N ASN A 139 5.36 24.33 -4.59
CA ASN A 139 4.09 25.00 -4.89
C ASN A 139 3.72 26.02 -3.80
N PRO A 140 3.78 27.35 -4.09
CA PRO A 140 3.50 28.38 -3.10
C PRO A 140 2.03 28.46 -2.64
N SER A 141 1.11 27.79 -3.34
CA SER A 141 -0.32 27.71 -2.97
C SER A 141 -0.60 26.66 -1.89
N ILE A 142 0.40 25.84 -1.57
CA ILE A 142 0.28 24.78 -0.55
C ILE A 142 1.12 25.15 0.67
N THR A 143 0.50 25.14 1.83
CA THR A 143 1.24 25.24 3.08
C THR A 143 1.65 23.84 3.51
N ALA A 144 2.93 23.52 3.43
CA ALA A 144 3.48 22.24 3.86
C ALA A 144 4.06 22.34 5.28
N ILE A 145 3.62 21.47 6.18
CA ILE A 145 4.02 21.42 7.59
C ILE A 145 4.62 20.05 7.89
N GLY A 146 5.87 20.02 8.34
CA GLY A 146 6.51 18.80 8.83
C GLY A 146 6.22 18.59 10.31
N THR A 147 5.89 17.34 10.70
CA THR A 147 5.66 17.00 12.11
C THR A 147 6.92 17.09 12.95
N GLY A 148 8.10 16.90 12.34
CA GLY A 148 9.33 16.68 13.10
C GLY A 148 9.26 15.40 13.94
N GLY A 149 10.24 15.23 14.81
CA GLY A 149 10.37 14.06 15.67
C GLY A 149 11.63 13.25 15.38
N THR A 150 11.63 11.97 15.76
CA THR A 150 12.76 11.05 15.50
C THR A 150 12.77 10.64 14.04
N MET A 151 13.88 10.88 13.36
CA MET A 151 14.10 10.51 11.96
C MET A 151 14.40 9.04 11.80
N TYR A 152 13.64 8.36 10.95
CA TYR A 152 13.87 6.98 10.54
C TYR A 152 14.33 6.95 9.09
N GLN A 153 15.60 6.63 8.87
CA GLN A 153 16.24 6.68 7.55
C GLN A 153 15.60 5.73 6.54
N THR A 154 15.23 4.52 6.96
CA THR A 154 14.64 3.49 6.09
C THR A 154 13.33 3.91 5.44
N VAL A 155 12.62 4.86 6.02
CA VAL A 155 11.35 5.39 5.51
C VAL A 155 11.42 6.87 5.14
N ASN A 156 12.57 7.50 5.34
CA ASN A 156 12.82 8.92 5.13
C ASN A 156 11.75 9.81 5.78
N GLY A 157 11.49 9.55 7.05
CA GLY A 157 10.41 10.26 7.75
C GLY A 157 10.50 10.19 9.28
N PHE A 158 9.57 10.86 9.92
CA PHE A 158 9.51 11.04 11.36
C PHE A 158 8.45 10.13 12.00
N MET A 159 8.80 9.49 13.11
CA MET A 159 7.89 8.67 13.92
C MET A 159 8.21 8.85 15.41
N GLY A 160 7.38 8.25 16.26
CA GLY A 160 7.55 8.24 17.70
C GLY A 160 6.81 9.36 18.44
N ALA A 161 7.03 9.45 19.76
CA ALA A 161 6.22 10.26 20.65
C ALA A 161 6.10 11.75 20.25
N ALA A 162 7.20 12.39 19.85
CA ALA A 162 7.18 13.80 19.46
C ALA A 162 6.33 14.02 18.18
N THR A 163 6.46 13.13 17.19
CA THR A 163 5.63 13.14 15.97
C THR A 163 4.14 12.97 16.32
N ILE A 164 3.82 12.02 17.18
CA ILE A 164 2.46 11.73 17.62
C ILE A 164 1.84 12.94 18.34
N GLU A 165 2.57 13.58 19.23
CA GLU A 165 2.06 14.76 19.94
C GLU A 165 1.78 15.93 18.99
N VAL A 166 2.58 16.15 17.96
CA VAL A 166 2.27 17.15 16.92
C VAL A 166 1.01 16.75 16.14
N ILE A 167 0.88 15.51 15.71
CA ILE A 167 -0.30 15.02 14.97
C ILE A 167 -1.59 15.25 15.79
N LYS A 168 -1.58 14.94 17.08
CA LYS A 168 -2.73 15.07 17.97
C LYS A 168 -3.22 16.52 18.16
N GLN A 169 -2.40 17.51 17.87
CA GLN A 169 -2.79 18.94 17.97
C GLN A 169 -3.65 19.39 16.78
N TYR A 170 -3.74 18.57 15.72
CA TYR A 170 -4.54 18.88 14.55
C TYR A 170 -5.89 18.17 14.55
N SER A 171 -6.85 18.78 13.85
CA SER A 171 -8.08 18.14 13.42
C SER A 171 -8.08 18.17 11.89
N PHE A 172 -7.61 17.07 11.28
CA PHE A 172 -7.52 16.98 9.82
C PHE A 172 -8.90 16.77 9.19
N ASP A 173 -9.17 17.45 8.10
CA ASP A 173 -10.35 17.16 7.28
C ASP A 173 -10.21 15.78 6.63
N ARG A 174 -9.00 15.45 6.16
CA ARG A 174 -8.68 14.13 5.57
C ARG A 174 -7.29 13.66 5.97
N ALA A 175 -7.16 12.36 6.10
CA ALA A 175 -5.87 11.70 6.15
C ALA A 175 -5.78 10.61 5.07
N PHE A 176 -4.61 10.53 4.44
CA PHE A 176 -4.25 9.48 3.51
C PHE A 176 -3.12 8.66 4.13
N ILE A 177 -3.42 7.43 4.52
CA ILE A 177 -2.57 6.63 5.38
C ILE A 177 -2.11 5.39 4.63
N GLY A 178 -0.81 5.14 4.63
CA GLY A 178 -0.23 3.95 4.03
C GLY A 178 -0.51 2.70 4.85
N SER A 179 -0.49 1.54 4.19
CA SER A 179 -0.64 0.23 4.82
C SER A 179 0.40 -0.75 4.31
N CYS A 180 0.75 -1.72 5.13
CA CYS A 180 1.50 -2.90 4.74
C CYS A 180 0.59 -4.07 4.36
N GLY A 181 -0.60 -4.14 4.93
CA GLY A 181 -1.56 -5.20 4.65
C GLY A 181 -2.90 -5.01 5.35
N VAL A 182 -3.75 -6.01 5.19
CA VAL A 182 -5.09 -6.08 5.80
C VAL A 182 -5.27 -7.45 6.45
N ASP A 183 -5.69 -7.46 7.70
CA ASP A 183 -6.14 -8.68 8.36
C ASP A 183 -7.65 -8.80 8.17
N MET A 184 -8.06 -9.65 7.21
CA MET A 184 -9.47 -9.86 6.88
C MET A 184 -10.23 -10.62 7.97
N THR A 185 -9.52 -11.38 8.83
CA THR A 185 -10.13 -12.14 9.94
C THR A 185 -10.53 -11.19 11.07
N ASP A 186 -9.63 -10.29 11.43
CA ASP A 186 -9.85 -9.34 12.52
C ASP A 186 -10.36 -7.97 12.02
N CYS A 187 -10.66 -7.86 10.72
CA CYS A 187 -11.14 -6.60 10.10
C CYS A 187 -10.22 -5.41 10.43
N ALA A 188 -8.91 -5.60 10.32
CA ALA A 188 -7.92 -4.62 10.72
C ALA A 188 -6.95 -4.25 9.60
N ILE A 189 -6.43 -3.02 9.67
CA ILE A 189 -5.38 -2.52 8.80
C ILE A 189 -4.04 -2.65 9.53
N THR A 190 -3.04 -3.19 8.84
CA THR A 190 -1.78 -3.59 9.48
C THR A 190 -0.56 -2.86 8.92
N THR A 191 0.48 -2.80 9.76
CA THR A 191 1.81 -2.30 9.41
C THR A 191 2.90 -3.07 10.14
N LEU A 192 4.16 -2.91 9.73
CA LEU A 192 5.28 -3.72 10.22
C LEU A 192 5.70 -3.36 11.66
N GLY A 193 5.77 -2.07 11.96
CA GLY A 193 6.40 -1.59 13.19
C GLY A 193 5.45 -0.90 14.15
N VAL A 194 5.76 -1.03 15.45
CA VAL A 194 4.99 -0.38 16.52
C VAL A 194 5.00 1.14 16.38
N GLU A 195 6.17 1.74 16.17
CA GLU A 195 6.33 3.21 16.06
C GLU A 195 5.55 3.77 14.85
N ASP A 196 5.62 3.08 13.70
CA ASP A 196 4.84 3.43 12.51
C ASP A 196 3.34 3.27 12.79
N GLY A 197 2.95 2.17 13.42
CA GLY A 197 1.56 1.90 13.75
C GLY A 197 0.95 2.90 14.74
N LEU A 198 1.67 3.27 15.79
CA LEU A 198 1.23 4.29 16.74
C LEU A 198 1.08 5.67 16.07
N THR A 199 2.00 6.02 15.19
CA THR A 199 1.96 7.26 14.42
C THR A 199 0.74 7.30 13.48
N LYS A 200 0.50 6.21 12.73
CA LYS A 200 -0.69 6.04 11.87
C LYS A 200 -1.98 6.09 12.65
N LYS A 201 -2.03 5.42 13.81
CA LYS A 201 -3.20 5.45 14.70
C LYS A 201 -3.52 6.86 15.18
N ALA A 202 -2.50 7.66 15.53
CA ALA A 202 -2.70 9.06 15.90
C ALA A 202 -3.32 9.86 14.75
N ALA A 203 -2.83 9.69 13.51
CA ALA A 203 -3.38 10.35 12.34
C ALA A 203 -4.84 9.92 12.04
N VAL A 204 -5.16 8.62 12.18
CA VAL A 204 -6.54 8.11 12.08
C VAL A 204 -7.45 8.82 13.06
N HIS A 205 -7.07 8.89 14.33
CA HIS A 205 -7.90 9.49 15.38
C HIS A 205 -8.01 11.02 15.25
N SER A 206 -7.01 11.68 14.68
CA SER A 206 -7.02 13.14 14.48
C SER A 206 -7.72 13.60 13.19
N SER A 207 -8.37 12.68 12.45
CA SER A 207 -8.95 12.97 11.14
C SER A 207 -10.45 12.73 11.10
N ARG A 208 -11.18 13.57 10.33
CA ARG A 208 -12.61 13.39 10.07
C ARG A 208 -12.86 12.30 9.02
N HIS A 209 -12.14 12.37 7.90
CA HIS A 209 -12.18 11.33 6.86
C HIS A 209 -10.82 10.64 6.75
N LYS A 210 -10.80 9.33 6.87
CA LYS A 210 -9.60 8.51 6.94
C LYS A 210 -9.58 7.54 5.78
N TYR A 211 -8.65 7.74 4.85
CA TYR A 211 -8.49 6.90 3.67
C TYR A 211 -7.19 6.12 3.77
N VAL A 212 -7.28 4.80 3.64
CA VAL A 212 -6.10 3.96 3.46
C VAL A 212 -5.75 3.95 1.98
N VAL A 213 -4.50 4.27 1.64
CA VAL A 213 -3.99 4.24 0.26
C VAL A 213 -3.08 3.04 0.09
N MET A 214 -3.49 2.06 -0.70
CA MET A 214 -2.74 0.83 -0.85
C MET A 214 -3.02 0.12 -2.16
N GLU A 215 -2.02 -0.60 -2.64
CA GLU A 215 -2.12 -1.45 -3.82
C GLU A 215 -3.03 -2.67 -3.52
N ARG A 216 -3.78 -3.13 -4.53
CA ARG A 216 -4.66 -4.31 -4.46
C ARG A 216 -3.99 -5.52 -3.82
N ASP A 217 -2.73 -5.74 -4.15
CA ASP A 217 -1.98 -6.90 -3.66
C ASP A 217 -1.93 -6.96 -2.12
N LYS A 218 -2.02 -5.82 -1.45
CA LYS A 218 -1.95 -5.74 0.02
C LYS A 218 -3.19 -6.26 0.75
N PHE A 219 -4.30 -6.48 0.06
CA PHE A 219 -5.46 -7.15 0.65
C PHE A 219 -5.19 -8.62 1.01
N TYR A 220 -4.14 -9.20 0.44
CA TYR A 220 -3.77 -10.60 0.63
C TYR A 220 -2.60 -10.80 1.60
N PHE A 221 -2.17 -9.72 2.24
CA PHE A 221 -1.10 -9.72 3.26
C PHE A 221 -1.61 -9.12 4.54
N ASN A 222 -1.12 -9.60 5.65
CA ASN A 222 -1.20 -8.93 6.94
C ASN A 222 0.19 -8.77 7.52
N ASP A 223 0.32 -7.89 8.49
CA ASP A 223 1.56 -7.66 9.20
C ASP A 223 1.32 -7.64 10.72
N SER A 224 2.40 -7.51 11.46
CA SER A 224 2.43 -7.78 12.89
C SER A 224 1.69 -6.76 13.76
N TYR A 225 1.48 -5.52 13.28
CA TYR A 225 0.89 -4.46 14.09
C TYR A 225 -0.40 -3.91 13.46
N LYS A 226 -1.53 -4.02 14.19
CA LYS A 226 -2.83 -3.47 13.81
C LYS A 226 -2.92 -2.02 14.28
N TYR A 227 -3.05 -1.06 13.34
CA TYR A 227 -3.12 0.35 13.70
C TYR A 227 -4.52 0.95 13.59
N ALA A 228 -5.42 0.31 12.85
CA ALA A 228 -6.81 0.70 12.70
C ALA A 228 -7.69 -0.52 12.42
N TYR A 229 -8.97 -0.41 12.71
CA TYR A 229 -9.99 -1.38 12.31
C TYR A 229 -10.86 -0.81 11.19
N PHE A 230 -11.65 -1.65 10.54
CA PHE A 230 -12.51 -1.20 9.43
C PHE A 230 -13.47 -0.08 9.86
N ASP A 231 -13.96 -0.12 11.08
CA ASP A 231 -14.84 0.92 11.63
C ASP A 231 -14.13 2.27 11.85
N ASP A 232 -12.80 2.26 11.92
CA ASP A 232 -12.03 3.48 12.14
C ASP A 232 -11.80 4.26 10.84
N ILE A 233 -12.04 3.66 9.66
CA ILE A 233 -11.69 4.25 8.37
C ILE A 233 -12.91 4.59 7.52
N SER A 234 -12.79 5.61 6.68
CA SER A 234 -13.83 6.03 5.74
C SER A 234 -13.81 5.26 4.42
N GLY A 235 -12.69 4.64 4.10
CA GLY A 235 -12.54 3.84 2.90
C GLY A 235 -11.10 3.53 2.53
N ILE A 236 -10.96 2.72 1.51
CA ILE A 236 -9.68 2.30 0.93
C ILE A 236 -9.61 2.76 -0.51
N VAL A 237 -8.52 3.44 -0.87
CA VAL A 237 -8.21 3.85 -2.24
C VAL A 237 -7.18 2.87 -2.81
N THR A 238 -7.54 2.16 -3.87
CA THR A 238 -6.72 1.12 -4.46
C THR A 238 -6.64 1.24 -5.98
N ASP A 239 -5.62 0.66 -6.60
CA ASP A 239 -5.46 0.63 -8.07
C ASP A 239 -6.60 -0.16 -8.72
N GLU A 240 -6.84 -1.38 -8.26
CA GLU A 240 -7.89 -2.28 -8.71
C GLU A 240 -8.64 -2.85 -7.50
N PHE A 241 -9.90 -3.26 -7.70
CA PHE A 241 -10.66 -3.90 -6.63
C PHE A 241 -10.14 -5.33 -6.39
N PRO A 242 -10.10 -5.78 -5.13
CA PRO A 242 -9.76 -7.16 -4.80
C PRO A 242 -10.89 -8.12 -5.22
N ASP A 243 -10.75 -9.39 -4.86
CA ASP A 243 -11.76 -10.42 -5.17
C ASP A 243 -13.10 -10.13 -4.50
N ASP A 244 -14.19 -10.59 -5.12
CA ASP A 244 -15.59 -10.34 -4.68
C ASP A 244 -15.84 -10.68 -3.21
N THR A 245 -15.17 -11.70 -2.68
CA THR A 245 -15.24 -12.09 -1.27
C THR A 245 -14.72 -10.99 -0.35
N ILE A 246 -13.61 -10.36 -0.72
CA ILE A 246 -13.01 -9.24 0.03
C ILE A 246 -13.91 -8.01 -0.11
N VAL A 247 -14.34 -7.70 -1.33
CA VAL A 247 -15.26 -6.59 -1.60
C VAL A 247 -16.52 -6.70 -0.73
N SER A 248 -17.19 -7.87 -0.74
CA SER A 248 -18.39 -8.11 0.05
C SER A 248 -18.16 -7.99 1.56
N THR A 249 -16.97 -8.33 2.04
CA THR A 249 -16.60 -8.20 3.46
C THR A 249 -16.42 -6.73 3.84
N LEU A 250 -15.73 -5.95 3.00
CA LEU A 250 -15.54 -4.52 3.20
C LEU A 250 -16.88 -3.76 3.15
N GLU A 251 -17.76 -4.09 2.20
CA GLU A 251 -19.10 -3.50 2.10
C GLU A 251 -19.94 -3.76 3.34
N ARG A 252 -19.94 -5.00 3.85
CA ARG A 252 -20.64 -5.34 5.12
C ARG A 252 -20.09 -4.59 6.32
N ALA A 253 -18.80 -4.28 6.33
CA ALA A 253 -18.17 -3.45 7.35
C ALA A 253 -18.33 -1.93 7.09
N GLY A 254 -19.04 -1.53 6.04
CA GLY A 254 -19.25 -0.11 5.70
C GLY A 254 -18.02 0.59 5.11
N VAL A 255 -16.97 -0.14 4.74
CA VAL A 255 -15.75 0.40 4.14
C VAL A 255 -15.94 0.61 2.65
N LYS A 256 -15.80 1.84 2.19
CA LYS A 256 -15.90 2.17 0.76
C LYS A 256 -14.60 1.87 0.03
N LEU A 257 -14.72 1.33 -1.17
CA LEU A 257 -13.60 1.18 -2.12
C LEU A 257 -13.67 2.28 -3.19
N PHE A 258 -12.50 2.81 -3.53
CA PHE A 258 -12.34 3.86 -4.54
C PHE A 258 -11.35 3.44 -5.61
#